data_98098bb6cb3a092d5b3267f77738c85e
#
_entry.id   98098bb6cb3a092d5b3267f77738c85e
#
_cell.length_a   1.000
_cell.length_b   1.000
_cell.length_c   1.000
_cell.angle_alpha   90.00
_cell.angle_beta   90.00
_cell.angle_gamma   90.00
#
_symmetry.space_group_name_H-M   'P 1'
#
loop_
_entity.id
_entity.type
_entity.pdbx_description
1 polymer ?
#
loop_
_entity_poly.entity_id
_entity_poly.type
_entity_poly.pdbx_seq_one_letter_code
_entity_poly.pdbx_strand_id
1 'polypeptide(L)'
;MRRRQRQMCIRDSFRYGEIRMRRKISVILIVVICFLMQSTLFSALSFASISPNLLIVVVSSFGFMRGRKEGMWIGLFCGVLMDIFFGEIPGFYTLLYLLIGYVNGMFRKVFYPDDIKLPMILILGSDFVLNLAIYLLRFLPRKKIHFGYYLFHIMIPEMVYTLVITIALYFIILKINRHLEMIEKRSAAKFV
;
A
#
# COMPACT_ATOMS: atom_id res chain seq x y z
N MET A 1 -23.26 -31.63 -27.71
CA MET A 1 -23.31 -30.71 -26.53
C MET A 1 -21.97 -30.52 -25.82
N ARG A 2 -21.15 -31.53 -25.53
CA ARG A 2 -19.87 -31.39 -24.80
C ARG A 2 -18.80 -30.45 -25.41
N ARG A 3 -18.73 -30.27 -26.74
CA ARG A 3 -17.73 -29.37 -27.38
C ARG A 3 -18.03 -27.88 -27.11
N ARG A 4 -19.30 -27.45 -27.17
CA ARG A 4 -19.70 -26.06 -26.88
C ARG A 4 -19.46 -25.68 -25.43
N GLN A 5 -19.71 -26.58 -24.48
CA GLN A 5 -19.42 -26.36 -23.06
C GLN A 5 -17.92 -26.20 -22.79
N ARG A 6 -17.04 -27.01 -23.40
CA ARG A 6 -15.59 -26.87 -23.26
C ARG A 6 -15.07 -25.54 -23.80
N GLN A 7 -15.55 -25.11 -24.96
CA GLN A 7 -15.14 -23.81 -25.55
C GLN A 7 -15.63 -22.62 -24.69
N MET A 8 -16.80 -22.74 -24.06
CA MET A 8 -17.33 -21.74 -23.15
C MET A 8 -16.44 -21.62 -21.89
N CYS A 9 -16.11 -22.72 -21.23
CA CYS A 9 -15.22 -22.76 -20.06
C CYS A 9 -13.80 -22.22 -20.35
N ILE A 10 -13.23 -22.50 -21.51
CA ILE A 10 -11.89 -22.01 -21.88
C ILE A 10 -11.93 -20.51 -22.10
N ARG A 11 -12.94 -20.00 -22.81
CA ARG A 11 -13.09 -18.55 -23.06
C ARG A 11 -13.33 -17.76 -21.79
N ASP A 12 -14.01 -18.35 -20.82
CA ASP A 12 -14.32 -17.76 -19.52
C ASP A 12 -13.07 -17.69 -18.64
N SER A 13 -12.24 -18.75 -18.65
CA SER A 13 -10.95 -18.78 -17.95
C SER A 13 -9.97 -17.72 -18.50
N PHE A 14 -9.91 -17.52 -19.82
CA PHE A 14 -9.08 -16.48 -20.44
C PHE A 14 -9.55 -15.07 -20.06
N ARG A 15 -10.85 -14.81 -20.07
CA ARG A 15 -11.40 -13.51 -19.71
C ARG A 15 -11.21 -13.17 -18.23
N TYR A 16 -11.33 -14.16 -17.35
CA TYR A 16 -11.05 -14.00 -15.92
C TYR A 16 -9.57 -13.67 -15.65
N GLY A 17 -8.68 -14.31 -16.41
CA GLY A 17 -7.25 -14.01 -16.39
C GLY A 17 -6.94 -12.57 -16.84
N GLU A 18 -7.60 -12.09 -17.90
CA GLU A 18 -7.42 -10.74 -18.43
C GLU A 18 -7.86 -9.66 -17.43
N ILE A 19 -8.98 -9.84 -16.75
CA ILE A 19 -9.47 -8.89 -15.73
C ILE A 19 -8.52 -8.85 -14.54
N ARG A 20 -8.03 -10.00 -14.10
CA ARG A 20 -7.05 -10.11 -13.03
C ARG A 20 -5.72 -9.43 -13.40
N MET A 21 -5.30 -9.52 -14.65
CA MET A 21 -4.10 -8.83 -15.16
C MET A 21 -4.30 -7.33 -15.19
N ARG A 22 -5.39 -6.83 -15.73
CA ARG A 22 -5.71 -5.39 -15.77
C ARG A 22 -5.69 -4.78 -14.37
N ARG A 23 -6.24 -5.46 -13.38
CA ARG A 23 -6.21 -5.02 -11.99
C ARG A 23 -4.77 -4.93 -11.44
N LYS A 24 -3.95 -5.97 -11.64
CA LYS A 24 -2.55 -5.96 -11.22
C LYS A 24 -1.79 -4.80 -11.84
N ILE A 25 -1.98 -4.57 -13.14
CA ILE A 25 -1.35 -3.46 -13.86
C ILE A 25 -1.79 -2.11 -13.27
N SER A 26 -3.08 -1.93 -12.99
CA SER A 26 -3.60 -0.70 -12.37
C SER A 26 -2.98 -0.45 -10.99
N VAL A 27 -2.85 -1.47 -10.16
CA VAL A 27 -2.22 -1.35 -8.83
C VAL A 27 -0.75 -1.02 -8.95
N ILE A 28 -0.01 -1.69 -9.85
CA ILE A 28 1.41 -1.39 -10.11
C ILE A 28 1.56 0.05 -10.57
N LEU A 29 0.69 0.52 -11.47
CA LEU A 29 0.72 1.90 -11.95
C LEU A 29 0.51 2.90 -10.81
N ILE A 30 -0.44 2.65 -9.91
CA ILE A 30 -0.69 3.49 -8.73
C ILE A 30 0.55 3.53 -7.84
N VAL A 31 1.18 2.38 -7.57
CA VAL A 31 2.40 2.30 -6.75
C VAL A 31 3.52 3.12 -7.37
N VAL A 32 3.75 2.96 -8.69
CA VAL A 32 4.80 3.71 -9.40
C VAL A 32 4.52 5.21 -9.40
N ILE A 33 3.28 5.64 -9.64
CA ILE A 33 2.90 7.06 -9.60
C ILE A 33 3.13 7.62 -8.18
N CYS A 34 2.67 6.93 -7.14
CA CYS A 34 2.87 7.36 -5.75
C CYS A 34 4.36 7.42 -5.38
N PHE A 35 5.16 6.45 -5.85
CA PHE A 35 6.61 6.45 -5.66
C PHE A 35 7.28 7.65 -6.33
N LEU A 36 6.93 7.94 -7.58
CA LEU A 36 7.46 9.10 -8.31
C LEU A 36 7.03 10.42 -7.64
N MET A 37 5.79 10.53 -7.20
CA MET A 37 5.33 11.69 -6.46
C MET A 37 6.08 11.87 -5.14
N GLN A 38 6.30 10.78 -4.41
CA GLN A 38 7.04 10.82 -3.14
C GLN A 38 8.50 11.22 -3.36
N SER A 39 9.17 10.66 -4.36
CA SER A 39 10.59 10.91 -4.62
C SER A 39 10.89 12.26 -5.27
N THR A 40 9.96 12.81 -6.07
CA THR A 40 10.18 14.05 -6.82
C THR A 40 9.48 15.25 -6.20
N LEU A 41 8.14 15.24 -6.17
CA LEU A 41 7.34 16.39 -5.76
C LEU A 41 7.47 16.69 -4.26
N PHE A 42 7.35 15.64 -3.43
CA PHE A 42 7.41 15.85 -1.99
C PHE A 42 8.83 16.04 -1.48
N SER A 43 9.84 15.49 -2.17
CA SER A 43 11.24 15.80 -1.89
C SER A 43 11.58 17.27 -2.19
N ALA A 44 11.05 17.83 -3.26
CA ALA A 44 11.23 19.24 -3.61
C ALA A 44 10.44 20.20 -2.71
N LEU A 45 9.27 19.77 -2.20
CA LEU A 45 8.38 20.54 -1.33
C LEU A 45 8.61 20.25 0.17
N SER A 46 9.63 19.47 0.52
CA SER A 46 9.87 19.04 1.91
C SER A 46 10.16 20.26 2.80
N PHE A 47 9.15 20.68 3.56
CA PHE A 47 9.34 21.60 4.67
C PHE A 47 10.21 20.88 5.73
N ALA A 48 11.35 21.44 6.05
CA ALA A 48 12.30 20.87 7.03
C ALA A 48 12.82 19.45 6.71
N SER A 49 12.97 19.07 5.44
CA SER A 49 13.46 17.74 5.02
C SER A 49 12.54 16.56 5.39
N ILE A 50 11.26 16.80 5.65
CA ILE A 50 10.29 15.78 6.01
C ILE A 50 9.33 15.60 4.83
N SER A 51 9.24 14.37 4.32
CA SER A 51 8.33 14.01 3.22
C SER A 51 7.29 12.99 3.68
N PRO A 52 6.04 13.09 3.21
CA PRO A 52 5.00 12.13 3.57
C PRO A 52 5.28 10.77 2.93
N ASN A 53 4.91 9.69 3.61
CA ASN A 53 5.12 8.33 3.14
C ASN A 53 3.88 7.82 2.37
N LEU A 54 3.82 8.13 1.05
CA LEU A 54 2.68 7.73 0.21
C LEU A 54 2.62 6.21 0.02
N LEU A 55 3.76 5.54 -0.03
CA LEU A 55 3.80 4.09 -0.24
C LEU A 55 3.15 3.33 0.92
N ILE A 56 3.34 3.80 2.17
CA ILE A 56 2.69 3.18 3.33
C ILE A 56 1.17 3.31 3.24
N VAL A 57 0.67 4.46 2.75
CA VAL A 57 -0.76 4.69 2.53
C VAL A 57 -1.32 3.69 1.53
N VAL A 58 -0.62 3.47 0.41
CA VAL A 58 -1.02 2.52 -0.63
C VAL A 58 -1.03 1.10 -0.09
N VAL A 59 0.07 0.64 0.53
CA VAL A 59 0.21 -0.72 1.06
C VAL A 59 -0.86 -1.02 2.12
N SER A 60 -1.05 -0.10 3.07
CA SER A 60 -2.03 -0.26 4.14
C SER A 60 -3.46 -0.26 3.61
N SER A 61 -3.80 0.66 2.69
CA SER A 61 -5.15 0.76 2.11
C SER A 61 -5.51 -0.48 1.30
N PHE A 62 -4.64 -0.92 0.40
CA PHE A 62 -4.90 -2.14 -0.39
C PHE A 62 -4.85 -3.40 0.46
N GLY A 63 -3.94 -3.50 1.43
CA GLY A 63 -3.91 -4.59 2.39
C GLY A 63 -5.25 -4.73 3.12
N PHE A 64 -5.75 -3.64 3.68
CA PHE A 64 -7.01 -3.59 4.39
C PHE A 64 -8.23 -3.90 3.50
N MET A 65 -8.29 -3.34 2.27
CA MET A 65 -9.40 -3.56 1.34
C MET A 65 -9.39 -4.97 0.74
N ARG A 66 -8.23 -5.52 0.40
CA ARG A 66 -8.08 -6.74 -0.41
C ARG A 66 -7.64 -7.98 0.40
N GLY A 67 -7.00 -7.77 1.53
CA GLY A 67 -6.58 -8.83 2.44
C GLY A 67 -5.11 -9.22 2.33
N ARG A 68 -4.73 -10.20 3.14
CA ARG A 68 -3.33 -10.57 3.41
C ARG A 68 -2.48 -10.83 2.17
N LYS A 69 -2.96 -11.66 1.25
CA LYS A 69 -2.18 -12.08 0.07
C LYS A 69 -1.86 -10.89 -0.85
N GLU A 70 -2.86 -10.05 -1.13
CA GLU A 70 -2.66 -8.88 -1.99
C GLU A 70 -1.85 -7.80 -1.28
N GLY A 71 -2.10 -7.56 0.02
CA GLY A 71 -1.31 -6.65 0.84
C GLY A 71 0.18 -7.01 0.87
N MET A 72 0.50 -8.31 1.03
CA MET A 72 1.88 -8.79 0.98
C MET A 72 2.55 -8.53 -0.37
N TRP A 73 1.88 -8.84 -1.50
CA TRP A 73 2.45 -8.63 -2.83
C TRP A 73 2.69 -7.15 -3.14
N ILE A 74 1.75 -6.28 -2.74
CA ILE A 74 1.89 -4.84 -2.92
C ILE A 74 3.00 -4.31 -2.01
N GLY A 75 3.04 -4.77 -0.75
CA GLY A 75 4.10 -4.42 0.19
C GLY A 75 5.48 -4.84 -0.28
N LEU A 76 5.61 -6.07 -0.81
CA LEU A 76 6.86 -6.56 -1.39
C LEU A 76 7.31 -5.65 -2.55
N PHE A 77 6.41 -5.31 -3.47
CA PHE A 77 6.74 -4.46 -4.62
C PHE A 77 7.14 -3.03 -4.18
N CYS A 78 6.39 -2.43 -3.25
CA CYS A 78 6.74 -1.12 -2.68
C CYS A 78 8.08 -1.14 -1.95
N GLY A 79 8.33 -2.19 -1.16
CA GLY A 79 9.57 -2.33 -0.41
C GLY A 79 10.78 -2.52 -1.31
N VAL A 80 10.67 -3.33 -2.37
CA VAL A 80 11.74 -3.49 -3.37
C VAL A 80 12.06 -2.17 -4.04
N LEU A 81 11.06 -1.36 -4.40
CA LEU A 81 11.30 -0.03 -4.95
C LEU A 81 12.07 0.86 -3.95
N MET A 82 11.68 0.84 -2.67
CA MET A 82 12.39 1.59 -1.63
C MET A 82 13.82 1.09 -1.41
N ASP A 83 14.04 -0.22 -1.42
CA ASP A 83 15.38 -0.80 -1.26
C ASP A 83 16.31 -0.43 -2.42
N ILE A 84 15.81 -0.43 -3.65
CA ILE A 84 16.62 -0.09 -4.84
C ILE A 84 17.04 1.38 -4.85
N PHE A 85 16.15 2.30 -4.48
CA PHE A 85 16.39 3.73 -4.61
C PHE A 85 16.90 4.42 -3.33
N PHE A 86 16.52 3.91 -2.17
CA PHE A 86 16.81 4.54 -0.86
C PHE A 86 17.40 3.59 0.18
N GLY A 87 17.51 2.30 -0.12
CA GLY A 87 17.98 1.28 0.80
C GLY A 87 19.50 1.33 1.03
N GLU A 88 19.94 1.50 2.28
CA GLU A 88 21.33 1.27 2.69
C GLU A 88 21.60 -0.24 2.90
N ILE A 89 20.57 -0.99 3.30
CA ILE A 89 20.62 -2.44 3.53
C ILE A 89 19.58 -3.09 2.61
N PRO A 90 20.02 -3.91 1.64
CA PRO A 90 19.09 -4.55 0.70
C PRO A 90 18.15 -5.50 1.43
N GLY A 91 16.85 -5.42 1.10
CA GLY A 91 15.81 -6.28 1.67
C GLY A 91 15.17 -5.74 2.96
N PHE A 92 15.70 -4.69 3.55
CA PHE A 92 15.18 -4.14 4.80
C PHE A 92 13.80 -3.51 4.65
N TYR A 93 13.64 -2.58 3.72
CA TYR A 93 12.34 -1.97 3.44
C TYR A 93 11.37 -2.98 2.86
N THR A 94 11.85 -3.91 2.04
CA THR A 94 11.04 -5.02 1.49
C THR A 94 10.39 -5.83 2.61
N LEU A 95 11.16 -6.23 3.63
CA LEU A 95 10.63 -6.99 4.76
C LEU A 95 9.59 -6.19 5.55
N LEU A 96 9.88 -4.93 5.86
CA LEU A 96 8.97 -4.07 6.64
C LEU A 96 7.64 -3.84 5.91
N TYR A 97 7.69 -3.43 4.64
CA TYR A 97 6.48 -3.20 3.84
C TYR A 97 5.67 -4.47 3.63
N LEU A 98 6.32 -5.62 3.46
CA LEU A 98 5.66 -6.92 3.36
C LEU A 98 4.91 -7.27 4.66
N LEU A 99 5.56 -7.09 5.83
CA LEU A 99 4.94 -7.35 7.13
C LEU A 99 3.77 -6.39 7.38
N ILE A 100 3.92 -5.12 7.08
CA ILE A 100 2.86 -4.11 7.21
C ILE A 100 1.68 -4.47 6.32
N GLY A 101 1.92 -4.83 5.05
CA GLY A 101 0.87 -5.26 4.13
C GLY A 101 0.14 -6.52 4.60
N TYR A 102 0.86 -7.47 5.20
CA TYR A 102 0.28 -8.67 5.80
C TYR A 102 -0.60 -8.35 7.00
N VAL A 103 -0.09 -7.55 7.95
CA VAL A 103 -0.81 -7.18 9.19
C VAL A 103 -2.07 -6.38 8.86
N ASN A 104 -1.98 -5.36 8.01
CA ASN A 104 -3.15 -4.60 7.58
C ASN A 104 -4.18 -5.49 6.85
N GLY A 105 -3.71 -6.48 6.08
CA GLY A 105 -4.58 -7.46 5.44
C GLY A 105 -5.32 -8.40 6.38
N MET A 106 -4.89 -8.52 7.65
CA MET A 106 -5.63 -9.28 8.67
C MET A 106 -6.95 -8.58 9.04
N PHE A 107 -6.97 -7.27 9.00
CA PHE A 107 -8.15 -6.46 9.36
C PHE A 107 -9.20 -6.38 8.25
N ARG A 108 -9.01 -7.04 7.11
CA ARG A 108 -10.00 -7.08 6.01
C ARG A 108 -11.41 -7.48 6.45
N LYS A 109 -11.53 -8.35 7.47
CA LYS A 109 -12.84 -8.79 7.98
C LYS A 109 -13.65 -7.68 8.64
N VAL A 110 -12.98 -6.63 9.07
CA VAL A 110 -13.55 -5.45 9.74
C VAL A 110 -13.71 -4.28 8.75
N PHE A 111 -13.52 -4.55 7.46
CA PHE A 111 -13.66 -3.53 6.42
C PHE A 111 -15.14 -3.19 6.17
N TYR A 112 -15.52 -1.99 6.55
CA TYR A 112 -16.76 -1.35 6.13
C TYR A 112 -16.41 -0.20 5.19
N PRO A 113 -16.96 -0.18 3.94
CA PRO A 113 -16.61 0.84 2.94
C PRO A 113 -16.95 2.28 3.33
N ASP A 114 -17.84 2.45 4.31
CA ASP A 114 -18.32 3.76 4.75
C ASP A 114 -17.59 4.25 6.02
N ASP A 115 -16.77 3.41 6.64
CA ASP A 115 -16.00 3.76 7.82
C ASP A 115 -14.59 4.22 7.45
N ILE A 116 -14.31 5.52 7.65
CA ILE A 116 -13.01 6.12 7.34
C ILE A 116 -12.07 6.07 8.54
N LYS A 117 -12.59 5.96 9.76
CA LYS A 117 -11.79 6.05 10.99
C LYS A 117 -10.80 4.89 11.12
N LEU A 118 -11.27 3.67 10.88
CA LEU A 118 -10.45 2.47 11.04
C LEU A 118 -9.25 2.44 10.05
N PRO A 119 -9.41 2.67 8.74
CA PRO A 119 -8.27 2.75 7.84
C PRO A 119 -7.29 3.87 8.19
N MET A 120 -7.76 5.03 8.65
CA MET A 120 -6.87 6.11 9.08
C MET A 120 -5.98 5.69 10.25
N ILE A 121 -6.55 5.04 11.27
CA ILE A 121 -5.80 4.52 12.43
C ILE A 121 -4.80 3.47 11.99
N LEU A 122 -5.18 2.56 11.09
CA LEU A 122 -4.28 1.52 10.57
C LEU A 122 -3.11 2.10 9.76
N ILE A 123 -3.37 3.11 8.93
CA ILE A 123 -2.31 3.78 8.15
C ILE A 123 -1.34 4.50 9.08
N LEU A 124 -1.84 5.29 10.03
CA LEU A 124 -1.00 5.99 11.01
C LEU A 124 -0.20 5.02 11.88
N GLY A 125 -0.83 3.95 12.35
CA GLY A 125 -0.15 2.90 13.12
C GLY A 125 0.94 2.21 12.31
N SER A 126 0.69 1.97 11.02
CA SER A 126 1.68 1.38 10.11
C SER A 126 2.86 2.32 9.86
N ASP A 127 2.59 3.61 9.68
CA ASP A 127 3.60 4.65 9.49
C ASP A 127 4.48 4.80 10.75
N PHE A 128 3.83 4.83 11.92
CA PHE A 128 4.54 4.83 13.21
C PHE A 128 5.46 3.62 13.39
N VAL A 129 4.94 2.40 13.11
CA VAL A 129 5.72 1.15 13.23
C VAL A 129 6.87 1.14 12.25
N LEU A 130 6.67 1.61 11.01
CA LEU A 130 7.73 1.72 10.02
C LEU A 130 8.84 2.64 10.51
N ASN A 131 8.50 3.85 10.94
CA ASN A 131 9.45 4.85 11.45
C ASN A 131 10.18 4.36 12.69
N LEU A 132 9.47 3.70 13.60
CA LEU A 132 10.07 3.09 14.79
C LEU A 132 11.09 1.99 14.42
N ALA A 133 10.74 1.13 13.46
CA ALA A 133 11.64 0.07 12.99
C ALA A 133 12.89 0.65 12.31
N ILE A 134 12.74 1.70 11.49
CA ILE A 134 13.84 2.42 10.87
C ILE A 134 14.74 3.04 11.94
N TYR A 135 14.15 3.69 12.95
CA TYR A 135 14.89 4.26 14.06
C TYR A 135 15.71 3.21 14.81
N LEU A 136 15.07 2.12 15.22
CA LEU A 136 15.73 1.04 15.98
C LEU A 136 16.92 0.47 15.20
N LEU A 137 16.77 0.18 13.92
CA LEU A 137 17.81 -0.47 13.14
C LEU A 137 18.91 0.49 12.67
N ARG A 138 18.60 1.78 12.47
CA ARG A 138 19.58 2.77 12.01
C ARG A 138 20.38 3.40 13.16
N PHE A 139 19.77 3.61 14.33
CA PHE A 139 20.39 4.33 15.45
C PHE A 139 20.88 3.43 16.56
N LEU A 140 20.28 2.25 16.77
CA LEU A 140 20.73 1.29 17.80
C LEU A 140 22.20 0.88 17.64
N PRO A 141 22.71 0.57 16.42
CA PRO A 141 24.12 0.20 16.24
C PRO A 141 25.08 1.37 16.47
N ARG A 142 24.62 2.61 16.28
CA ARG A 142 25.46 3.82 16.35
C ARG A 142 25.54 4.44 17.76
N LYS A 143 24.91 3.86 18.78
CA LYS A 143 24.88 4.34 20.19
C LYS A 143 24.47 5.81 20.38
N LYS A 144 23.86 6.46 19.39
CA LYS A 144 23.36 7.84 19.46
C LYS A 144 21.87 7.82 19.71
N ILE A 145 21.45 7.58 20.95
CA ILE A 145 20.04 7.44 21.34
C ILE A 145 19.51 8.80 21.78
N HIS A 146 19.03 9.60 20.82
CA HIS A 146 18.22 10.80 21.10
C HIS A 146 16.76 10.54 20.62
N PHE A 147 16.11 9.51 21.19
CA PHE A 147 14.77 9.10 20.78
C PHE A 147 13.76 10.24 20.87
N GLY A 148 13.79 11.04 21.94
CA GLY A 148 12.87 12.17 22.09
C GLY A 148 13.01 13.22 20.98
N TYR A 149 14.22 13.55 20.57
CA TYR A 149 14.45 14.48 19.47
C TYR A 149 13.92 13.92 18.15
N TYR A 150 14.21 12.64 17.85
CA TYR A 150 13.74 11.96 16.64
C TYR A 150 12.21 11.89 16.59
N LEU A 151 11.59 11.54 17.71
CA LEU A 151 10.13 11.45 17.83
C LEU A 151 9.44 12.79 17.52
N PHE A 152 9.87 13.87 18.21
CA PHE A 152 9.19 15.15 18.07
C PHE A 152 9.55 15.93 16.81
N HIS A 153 10.75 15.77 16.27
CA HIS A 153 11.23 16.56 15.13
C HIS A 153 11.10 15.83 13.78
N ILE A 154 10.97 14.51 13.77
CA ILE A 154 10.89 13.73 12.54
C ILE A 154 9.58 12.92 12.47
N MET A 155 9.35 12.02 13.45
CA MET A 155 8.19 11.11 13.38
C MET A 155 6.85 11.83 13.44
N ILE A 156 6.64 12.72 14.40
CA ILE A 156 5.36 13.41 14.57
C ILE A 156 5.03 14.32 13.38
N PRO A 157 5.92 15.19 12.90
CA PRO A 157 5.63 16.01 11.71
C PRO A 157 5.38 15.15 10.45
N GLU A 158 6.14 14.06 10.25
CA GLU A 158 5.93 13.14 9.14
C GLU A 158 4.54 12.50 9.21
N MET A 159 4.14 11.99 10.39
CA MET A 159 2.83 11.39 10.60
C MET A 159 1.68 12.39 10.36
N VAL A 160 1.81 13.63 10.81
CA VAL A 160 0.81 14.69 10.58
C VAL A 160 0.70 14.99 9.08
N TYR A 161 1.83 15.10 8.39
CA TYR A 161 1.87 15.36 6.96
C TYR A 161 1.30 14.18 6.16
N THR A 162 1.69 12.96 6.53
CA THR A 162 1.13 11.72 5.96
C THR A 162 -0.38 11.64 6.19
N LEU A 163 -0.88 12.02 7.37
CA LEU A 163 -2.32 12.02 7.68
C LEU A 163 -3.11 12.94 6.73
N VAL A 164 -2.65 14.18 6.52
CA VAL A 164 -3.33 15.14 5.65
C VAL A 164 -3.44 14.59 4.23
N ILE A 165 -2.33 14.05 3.71
CA ILE A 165 -2.31 13.49 2.36
C ILE A 165 -3.10 12.18 2.28
N THR A 166 -3.08 11.38 3.35
CA THR A 166 -3.84 10.11 3.43
C THR A 166 -5.32 10.34 3.20
N ILE A 167 -5.91 11.41 3.73
CA ILE A 167 -7.33 11.70 3.53
C ILE A 167 -7.65 11.81 2.04
N ALA A 168 -6.89 12.61 1.30
CA ALA A 168 -7.09 12.78 -0.14
C ALA A 168 -6.79 11.49 -0.93
N LEU A 169 -5.66 10.86 -0.65
CA LEU A 169 -5.20 9.66 -1.35
C LEU A 169 -6.10 8.45 -1.10
N TYR A 170 -6.57 8.27 0.15
CA TYR A 170 -7.47 7.19 0.52
C TYR A 170 -8.80 7.24 -0.25
N PHE A 171 -9.40 8.43 -0.41
CA PHE A 171 -10.62 8.59 -1.22
C PHE A 171 -10.39 8.21 -2.69
N ILE A 172 -9.24 8.57 -3.25
CA ILE A 172 -8.87 8.20 -4.63
C ILE A 172 -8.72 6.68 -4.74
N ILE A 173 -7.97 6.06 -3.83
CA ILE A 173 -7.74 4.61 -3.79
C ILE A 173 -9.08 3.87 -3.60
N LEU A 174 -9.93 4.34 -2.71
CA LEU A 174 -11.26 3.74 -2.46
C LEU A 174 -12.14 3.79 -3.71
N LYS A 175 -12.17 4.92 -4.42
CA LYS A 175 -12.92 5.07 -5.68
C LYS A 175 -12.40 4.13 -6.76
N ILE A 176 -11.08 4.04 -6.91
CA ILE A 176 -10.44 3.11 -7.87
C ILE A 176 -10.75 1.66 -7.49
N ASN A 177 -10.62 1.29 -6.21
CA ASN A 177 -10.90 -0.06 -5.76
C ASN A 177 -12.37 -0.45 -5.99
N ARG A 178 -13.32 0.43 -5.67
CA ARG A 178 -14.76 0.21 -5.94
C ARG A 178 -15.04 0.03 -7.45
N HIS A 179 -14.37 0.82 -8.30
CA HIS A 179 -14.50 0.69 -9.75
C HIS A 179 -13.99 -0.67 -10.26
N LEU A 180 -12.83 -1.10 -9.77
CA LEU A 180 -12.25 -2.40 -10.10
C LEU A 180 -13.13 -3.56 -9.62
N GLU A 181 -13.72 -3.46 -8.43
CA GLU A 181 -14.67 -4.46 -7.92
C GLU A 181 -15.97 -4.53 -8.73
N MET A 182 -16.48 -3.39 -9.20
CA MET A 182 -17.65 -3.38 -10.07
C MET A 182 -17.37 -4.09 -11.40
N ILE A 183 -16.20 -3.91 -11.98
CA ILE A 183 -15.79 -4.61 -13.20
C ILE A 183 -15.70 -6.12 -12.94
N GLU A 184 -15.12 -6.54 -11.82
CA GLU A 184 -15.04 -7.95 -11.42
C GLU A 184 -16.43 -8.58 -11.24
N LYS A 185 -17.33 -7.89 -10.50
CA LYS A 185 -18.70 -8.35 -10.25
C LYS A 185 -19.54 -8.45 -11.53
N ARG A 186 -19.46 -7.44 -12.42
CA ARG A 186 -20.16 -7.45 -13.72
C ARG A 186 -19.68 -8.60 -14.61
N SER A 187 -18.42 -8.93 -14.54
CA SER A 187 -17.88 -10.06 -15.30
C SER A 187 -18.35 -11.39 -14.72
N ALA A 188 -18.35 -11.53 -13.38
CA ALA A 188 -18.85 -12.73 -12.71
C ALA A 188 -20.37 -12.94 -12.95
N ALA A 189 -21.19 -11.87 -12.93
CA ALA A 189 -22.63 -11.94 -13.15
C ALA A 189 -23.05 -12.31 -14.60
N LYS A 190 -22.16 -12.17 -15.59
CA LYS A 190 -22.41 -12.62 -16.96
C LYS A 190 -22.25 -14.13 -17.16
N PHE A 191 -21.87 -14.85 -16.12
CA PHE A 191 -21.62 -16.30 -16.12
C PHE A 191 -22.66 -17.11 -15.33
N VAL A 192 -23.66 -16.46 -14.75
CA VAL A 192 -24.87 -17.08 -14.17
C VAL A 192 -26.03 -16.90 -15.14
#